data_1fa36d6a4afcd2dc834953bca21881c7
#
_entry.id   1fa36d6a4afcd2dc834953bca21881c7
#
_cell.length_a   1.000
_cell.length_b   1.000
_cell.length_c   1.000
_cell.angle_alpha   90.00
_cell.angle_beta   90.00
_cell.angle_gamma   90.00
#
_symmetry.space_group_name_H-M   'P 1'
#
loop_
_entity.id
_entity.type
_entity.pdbx_description
1 polymer ?
#
loop_
_entity_poly.entity_id
_entity_poly.type
_entity_poly.pdbx_seq_one_letter_code
_entity_poly.pdbx_strand_id
1 'polypeptide(L)'
;GAGKGIMAFTAILLDPTQEYYDQMRRANKKAYEQALLGWDAEQQQARREKRLPDINLKPEEPKAQYLKISATISKSRLIEHLATAGEVGCCMATTEINTMVSSLGQDCGKYEDILCKAAHHEEVSSSYKVDGEPIVVKHPHLALNIAGTQEQFLIFFRSLEMGLFSRFAFYTRQQSQKWESCAPGDEQVDLRSYFQGLGKELLEMHKVLLESPTLVTFSPAQWQLHTTLFSELLRRVLLEGRDSSGSLIRRAGLLGMRLAAILTIFRKWEDYRYAKEYCCTDADFRTAMDIVRTLVEHSLLLSTSLPDTNQPPTSMHRFHRLDEILSSLSKEFTYTDFVRSVQNAGMSEST
;
A
#
# COMPACT_ATOMS: atom_id res chain seq x y z
N GLY A 1 -9.93 -14.59 17.19
CA GLY A 1 -10.01 -13.77 15.99
C GLY A 1 -9.09 -14.28 14.88
N ALA A 2 -9.64 -14.50 13.71
CA ALA A 2 -9.09 -15.16 12.53
C ALA A 2 -7.74 -14.60 12.01
N GLY A 3 -6.64 -14.75 12.76
CA GLY A 3 -5.30 -14.40 12.30
C GLY A 3 -4.94 -12.91 12.31
N LYS A 4 -5.85 -12.00 12.70
CA LYS A 4 -5.54 -10.56 12.81
C LYS A 4 -4.39 -10.28 13.80
N GLY A 5 -4.18 -11.16 14.80
CA GLY A 5 -3.10 -11.03 15.78
C GLY A 5 -1.70 -10.99 15.15
N ILE A 6 -1.50 -11.61 13.99
CA ILE A 6 -0.19 -11.59 13.29
C ILE A 6 0.23 -10.16 12.92
N MET A 7 -0.72 -9.26 12.65
CA MET A 7 -0.40 -7.87 12.34
C MET A 7 0.22 -7.10 13.51
N ALA A 8 -0.08 -7.49 14.75
CA ALA A 8 0.57 -6.91 15.91
C ALA A 8 2.06 -7.27 15.95
N PHE A 9 2.41 -8.48 15.50
CA PHE A 9 3.82 -8.90 15.38
C PHE A 9 4.54 -8.17 14.25
N THR A 10 3.86 -7.91 13.11
CA THR A 10 4.47 -7.12 12.02
C THR A 10 4.79 -5.68 12.46
N ALA A 11 4.01 -5.12 13.38
CA ALA A 11 4.32 -3.80 13.96
C ALA A 11 5.62 -3.83 14.79
N ILE A 12 5.95 -4.96 15.42
CA ILE A 12 7.18 -5.15 16.21
C ILE A 12 8.43 -5.10 15.31
N LEU A 13 8.33 -5.52 14.03
CA LEU A 13 9.44 -5.42 13.08
C LEU A 13 9.94 -3.98 12.91
N LEU A 14 9.04 -3.00 12.98
CA LEU A 14 9.37 -1.59 12.78
C LEU A 14 9.81 -0.88 14.08
N ASP A 15 9.67 -1.51 15.26
CA ASP A 15 10.00 -0.88 16.54
C ASP A 15 11.47 -0.45 16.65
N PRO A 16 12.47 -1.27 16.28
CA PRO A 16 13.87 -0.85 16.34
C PRO A 16 14.17 0.33 15.41
N THR A 17 13.58 0.34 14.21
CA THR A 17 13.76 1.46 13.25
C THR A 17 13.05 2.72 13.74
N GLN A 18 11.85 2.61 14.33
CA GLN A 18 11.17 3.74 14.95
C GLN A 18 11.98 4.33 16.10
N GLU A 19 12.51 3.48 16.99
CA GLU A 19 13.34 3.92 18.12
C GLU A 19 14.61 4.64 17.63
N TYR A 20 15.25 4.17 16.56
CA TYR A 20 16.37 4.84 15.91
C TYR A 20 16.01 6.28 15.51
N TYR A 21 14.87 6.49 14.83
CA TYR A 21 14.40 7.82 14.47
C TYR A 21 14.00 8.67 15.68
N ASP A 22 13.44 8.06 16.72
CA ASP A 22 13.10 8.73 17.97
C ASP A 22 14.35 9.24 18.72
N GLN A 23 15.42 8.46 18.71
CA GLN A 23 16.71 8.86 19.28
C GLN A 23 17.32 10.04 18.49
N MET A 24 17.31 9.97 17.16
CA MET A 24 17.74 11.08 16.31
C MET A 24 16.92 12.35 16.56
N ARG A 25 15.60 12.22 16.66
CA ARG A 25 14.72 13.35 16.95
C ARG A 25 15.03 13.99 18.31
N ARG A 26 15.23 13.17 19.36
CA ARG A 26 15.61 13.67 20.69
C ARG A 26 16.96 14.39 20.66
N ALA A 27 17.94 13.85 19.94
CA ALA A 27 19.25 14.47 19.78
C ALA A 27 19.16 15.81 19.02
N ASN A 28 18.42 15.82 17.90
CA ASN A 28 18.23 17.05 17.10
C ASN A 28 17.48 18.13 17.89
N LYS A 29 16.44 17.75 18.65
CA LYS A 29 15.72 18.68 19.52
C LYS A 29 16.63 19.27 20.58
N LYS A 30 17.46 18.47 21.25
CA LYS A 30 18.45 18.96 22.23
C LYS A 30 19.47 19.91 21.60
N ALA A 31 19.97 19.58 20.42
CA ALA A 31 20.90 20.45 19.68
C ALA A 31 20.22 21.79 19.30
N TYR A 32 18.97 21.76 18.85
CA TYR A 32 18.19 22.94 18.54
C TYR A 32 17.97 23.82 19.78
N GLU A 33 17.59 23.24 20.93
CA GLU A 33 17.40 23.98 22.19
C GLU A 33 18.70 24.65 22.63
N GLN A 34 19.86 24.00 22.48
CA GLN A 34 21.17 24.60 22.76
C GLN A 34 21.50 25.74 21.79
N ALA A 35 21.25 25.56 20.50
CA ALA A 35 21.46 26.59 19.49
C ALA A 35 20.54 27.79 19.72
N LEU A 36 19.29 27.55 20.15
CA LEU A 36 18.34 28.63 20.48
C LEU A 36 18.80 29.48 21.67
N LEU A 37 19.33 28.84 22.73
CA LEU A 37 19.94 29.55 23.87
C LEU A 37 21.11 30.42 23.43
N GLY A 38 21.96 29.91 22.52
CA GLY A 38 23.08 30.68 21.92
C GLY A 38 22.56 31.89 21.12
N TRP A 39 21.52 31.69 20.33
CA TRP A 39 20.86 32.75 19.57
C TRP A 39 20.26 33.82 20.48
N ASP A 40 19.59 33.45 21.57
CA ASP A 40 18.99 34.38 22.53
C ASP A 40 20.09 35.21 23.24
N ALA A 41 21.22 34.60 23.59
CA ALA A 41 22.37 35.29 24.16
C ALA A 41 22.98 36.32 23.16
N GLU A 42 23.12 35.93 21.88
CA GLU A 42 23.57 36.81 20.81
C GLU A 42 22.63 38.00 20.59
N GLN A 43 21.32 37.76 20.63
CA GLN A 43 20.30 38.81 20.56
C GLN A 43 20.45 39.83 21.70
N GLN A 44 20.66 39.33 22.93
CA GLN A 44 20.87 40.22 24.09
C GLN A 44 22.16 41.06 23.97
N GLN A 45 23.24 40.44 23.49
CA GLN A 45 24.50 41.13 23.25
C GLN A 45 24.37 42.19 22.15
N ALA A 46 23.74 41.84 21.00
CA ALA A 46 23.50 42.77 19.90
C ALA A 46 22.68 44.00 20.36
N ARG A 47 21.68 43.80 21.23
CA ARG A 47 20.91 44.92 21.83
C ARG A 47 21.77 45.79 22.71
N ARG A 48 22.70 45.23 23.52
CA ARG A 48 23.63 46.00 24.35
C ARG A 48 24.59 46.84 23.52
N GLU A 49 25.03 46.25 22.40
CA GLU A 49 25.96 46.87 21.45
C GLU A 49 25.27 47.81 20.44
N LYS A 50 23.91 47.92 20.54
CA LYS A 50 23.08 48.74 19.61
C LYS A 50 23.24 48.33 18.14
N ARG A 51 23.55 47.06 17.84
CA ARG A 51 23.56 46.50 16.51
C ARG A 51 22.38 45.55 16.27
N LEU A 52 22.05 45.31 15.01
CA LEU A 52 21.05 44.31 14.67
C LEU A 52 21.69 42.90 14.74
N PRO A 53 20.99 41.92 15.34
CA PRO A 53 21.45 40.54 15.29
C PRO A 53 21.37 40.00 13.85
N ASP A 54 22.24 39.07 13.50
CA ASP A 54 22.18 38.39 12.19
C ASP A 54 21.02 37.39 12.19
N ILE A 55 19.97 37.71 11.46
CA ILE A 55 18.76 36.91 11.38
C ILE A 55 19.05 35.53 10.74
N ASN A 56 20.07 35.42 9.89
CA ASN A 56 20.46 34.17 9.26
C ASN A 56 21.03 33.12 10.24
N LEU A 57 21.45 33.56 11.44
CA LEU A 57 21.92 32.65 12.49
C LEU A 57 20.82 32.10 13.38
N LYS A 58 19.55 32.49 13.15
CA LYS A 58 18.43 31.93 13.89
C LYS A 58 18.31 30.43 13.57
N PRO A 59 18.39 29.54 14.58
CA PRO A 59 18.28 28.13 14.33
C PRO A 59 16.86 27.76 13.86
N GLU A 60 16.78 26.85 12.88
CA GLU A 60 15.51 26.30 12.41
C GLU A 60 15.10 25.13 13.30
N GLU A 61 13.81 25.05 13.62
CA GLU A 61 13.26 23.92 14.39
C GLU A 61 13.32 22.63 13.56
N PRO A 62 13.98 21.57 14.06
CA PRO A 62 14.10 20.32 13.33
C PRO A 62 12.73 19.65 13.19
N LYS A 63 12.37 19.30 11.97
CA LYS A 63 11.12 18.58 11.68
C LYS A 63 11.18 17.16 12.23
N ALA A 64 10.14 16.76 12.93
CA ALA A 64 10.06 15.43 13.53
C ALA A 64 9.71 14.38 12.48
N GLN A 65 10.60 13.40 12.29
CA GLN A 65 10.37 12.26 11.40
C GLN A 65 9.76 11.08 12.17
N TYR A 66 8.69 10.52 11.62
CA TYR A 66 7.99 9.36 12.17
C TYR A 66 7.87 8.29 11.08
N LEU A 67 8.38 7.08 11.36
CA LEU A 67 8.17 5.93 10.49
C LEU A 67 6.76 5.37 10.68
N LYS A 68 6.34 5.19 11.94
CA LYS A 68 5.00 4.68 12.28
C LYS A 68 4.07 5.84 12.55
N ILE A 69 2.98 5.93 11.79
CA ILE A 69 1.96 6.97 11.95
C ILE A 69 0.61 6.37 12.31
N SER A 70 -0.23 7.13 13.03
CA SER A 70 -1.55 6.67 13.46
C SER A 70 -2.51 6.55 12.29
N ALA A 71 -3.39 5.55 12.32
CA ALA A 71 -4.53 5.45 11.42
C ALA A 71 -5.61 6.53 11.71
N THR A 72 -5.60 7.12 12.91
CA THR A 72 -6.43 8.27 13.28
C THR A 72 -5.64 9.55 13.02
N ILE A 73 -5.71 10.05 11.79
CA ILE A 73 -4.90 11.19 11.34
C ILE A 73 -5.74 12.13 10.47
N SER A 74 -5.50 13.42 10.56
CA SER A 74 -6.09 14.40 9.65
C SER A 74 -5.31 14.46 8.33
N LYS A 75 -5.97 14.96 7.27
CA LYS A 75 -5.36 15.13 5.93
C LYS A 75 -4.07 15.97 5.99
N SER A 76 -4.11 17.11 6.66
CA SER A 76 -2.95 18.00 6.81
C SER A 76 -1.79 17.32 7.53
N ARG A 77 -2.09 16.64 8.64
CA ARG A 77 -1.05 15.96 9.42
C ARG A 77 -0.42 14.79 8.65
N LEU A 78 -1.19 14.09 7.83
CA LEU A 78 -0.64 13.06 6.93
C LEU A 78 0.35 13.65 5.93
N ILE A 79 0.01 14.78 5.29
CA ILE A 79 0.90 15.46 4.34
C ILE A 79 2.18 15.95 5.03
N GLU A 80 2.07 16.52 6.24
CA GLU A 80 3.23 16.92 7.04
C GLU A 80 4.17 15.73 7.34
N HIS A 81 3.61 14.58 7.75
CA HIS A 81 4.41 13.38 8.00
C HIS A 81 5.09 12.88 6.72
N LEU A 82 4.39 12.86 5.60
CA LEU A 82 4.98 12.48 4.31
C LEU A 82 6.10 13.44 3.88
N ALA A 83 5.92 14.75 4.11
CA ALA A 83 6.92 15.75 3.80
C ALA A 83 8.20 15.60 4.66
N THR A 84 8.03 15.30 5.95
CA THR A 84 9.16 15.14 6.87
C THR A 84 9.85 13.79 6.75
N ALA A 85 9.12 12.75 6.33
CA ALA A 85 9.68 11.42 6.14
C ALA A 85 10.54 11.30 4.86
N GLY A 86 10.26 12.13 3.84
CA GLY A 86 11.01 12.11 2.58
C GLY A 86 11.04 10.72 1.95
N GLU A 87 12.22 10.28 1.52
CA GLU A 87 12.42 8.97 0.87
C GLU A 87 12.26 7.77 1.82
N VAL A 88 12.41 7.96 3.12
CA VAL A 88 12.17 6.89 4.12
C VAL A 88 10.70 6.50 4.15
N GLY A 89 9.81 7.46 4.00
CA GLY A 89 8.38 7.25 4.01
C GLY A 89 7.79 6.98 5.39
N CYS A 90 6.48 6.70 5.39
CA CYS A 90 5.71 6.38 6.58
C CYS A 90 5.01 5.03 6.43
N CYS A 91 4.77 4.38 7.56
CA CYS A 91 3.95 3.17 7.64
C CYS A 91 2.75 3.42 8.56
N MET A 92 1.56 3.15 8.06
CA MET A 92 0.31 3.18 8.82
C MET A 92 -0.20 1.74 8.94
N ALA A 93 -0.34 1.25 10.17
CA ALA A 93 -0.84 -0.08 10.44
C ALA A 93 -2.02 -0.03 11.42
N THR A 94 -3.09 -0.77 11.11
CA THR A 94 -4.23 -0.93 12.03
C THR A 94 -4.85 -2.31 11.88
N THR A 95 -5.19 -2.91 13.02
CA THR A 95 -5.93 -4.18 13.08
C THR A 95 -7.45 -3.99 12.95
N GLU A 96 -7.89 -2.73 12.96
CA GLU A 96 -9.30 -2.34 12.87
C GLU A 96 -9.48 -1.25 11.81
N ILE A 97 -9.95 -1.63 10.63
CA ILE A 97 -10.17 -0.70 9.50
C ILE A 97 -11.14 0.44 9.85
N ASN A 98 -12.07 0.23 10.81
CA ASN A 98 -12.99 1.26 11.28
C ASN A 98 -12.28 2.50 11.85
N THR A 99 -11.07 2.35 12.38
CA THR A 99 -10.25 3.47 12.84
C THR A 99 -9.98 4.45 11.69
N MET A 100 -9.65 3.93 10.50
CA MET A 100 -9.49 4.74 9.30
C MET A 100 -10.82 5.27 8.77
N VAL A 101 -11.88 4.45 8.76
CA VAL A 101 -13.21 4.85 8.31
C VAL A 101 -13.70 6.06 9.10
N SER A 102 -13.53 6.06 10.41
CA SER A 102 -13.92 7.18 11.28
C SER A 102 -13.13 8.44 10.96
N SER A 103 -11.85 8.33 10.65
CA SER A 103 -11.01 9.47 10.25
C SER A 103 -11.36 10.00 8.85
N LEU A 104 -11.65 9.11 7.89
CA LEU A 104 -12.08 9.48 6.53
C LEU A 104 -13.49 10.07 6.49
N GLY A 105 -14.35 9.73 7.45
CA GLY A 105 -15.73 10.24 7.54
C GLY A 105 -15.86 11.66 8.05
N GLN A 106 -14.82 12.22 8.68
CA GLN A 106 -14.81 13.61 9.15
C GLN A 106 -14.47 14.56 7.99
N ASP A 107 -15.06 15.76 7.97
CA ASP A 107 -14.84 16.74 6.89
C ASP A 107 -13.36 17.10 6.67
N CYS A 108 -12.56 17.09 7.73
CA CYS A 108 -11.11 17.29 7.67
C CYS A 108 -10.31 16.04 7.35
N GLY A 109 -10.95 14.87 7.22
CA GLY A 109 -10.29 13.56 7.13
C GLY A 109 -10.39 12.87 5.77
N LYS A 110 -11.02 13.49 4.77
CA LYS A 110 -11.12 12.91 3.41
C LYS A 110 -9.77 12.97 2.71
N TYR A 111 -8.98 11.90 2.82
CA TYR A 111 -7.65 11.80 2.18
C TYR A 111 -7.49 10.58 1.27
N GLU A 112 -8.60 10.02 0.76
CA GLU A 112 -8.58 8.93 -0.23
C GLU A 112 -7.77 9.30 -1.47
N ASP A 113 -7.84 10.56 -1.90
CA ASP A 113 -7.05 11.12 -2.98
C ASP A 113 -5.54 11.02 -2.71
N ILE A 114 -5.11 11.28 -1.46
CA ILE A 114 -3.71 11.15 -1.06
C ILE A 114 -3.27 9.69 -1.07
N LEU A 115 -4.11 8.76 -0.57
CA LEU A 115 -3.82 7.33 -0.62
C LEU A 115 -3.65 6.85 -2.06
N CYS A 116 -4.54 7.31 -2.95
CA CYS A 116 -4.46 6.98 -4.38
C CYS A 116 -3.20 7.53 -5.04
N LYS A 117 -2.82 8.76 -4.75
CA LYS A 117 -1.61 9.40 -5.29
C LYS A 117 -0.34 8.79 -4.70
N ALA A 118 -0.29 8.58 -3.39
CA ALA A 118 0.85 7.98 -2.71
C ALA A 118 1.16 6.56 -3.21
N ALA A 119 0.14 5.77 -3.60
CA ALA A 119 0.33 4.45 -4.20
C ALA A 119 1.14 4.48 -5.52
N HIS A 120 1.18 5.62 -6.20
CA HIS A 120 1.94 5.84 -7.43
C HIS A 120 3.07 6.86 -7.28
N HIS A 121 3.37 7.30 -6.05
CA HIS A 121 4.34 8.35 -5.74
C HIS A 121 4.07 9.66 -6.50
N GLU A 122 2.78 9.95 -6.78
CA GLU A 122 2.34 11.19 -7.42
C GLU A 122 2.30 12.34 -6.41
N GLU A 123 2.60 13.55 -6.86
CA GLU A 123 2.67 14.73 -6.02
C GLU A 123 1.39 14.97 -5.22
N VAL A 124 1.54 15.21 -3.93
CA VAL A 124 0.49 15.67 -3.02
C VAL A 124 0.85 17.03 -2.43
N SER A 125 -0.13 17.88 -2.25
CA SER A 125 0.08 19.21 -1.68
C SER A 125 -1.06 19.63 -0.76
N SER A 126 -0.74 20.52 0.15
CA SER A 126 -1.68 21.15 1.07
C SER A 126 -1.40 22.64 1.15
N SER A 127 -2.43 23.45 0.97
CA SER A 127 -2.37 24.89 1.10
C SER A 127 -3.55 25.37 1.95
N TYR A 128 -3.27 25.85 3.15
CA TYR A 128 -4.26 26.40 4.07
C TYR A 128 -4.03 27.90 4.26
N LYS A 129 -5.13 28.67 4.34
CA LYS A 129 -5.07 30.14 4.50
C LYS A 129 -4.32 30.61 5.77
N VAL A 130 -4.19 29.76 6.76
CA VAL A 130 -3.70 30.13 8.11
C VAL A 130 -2.24 29.74 8.33
N ASP A 131 -1.68 28.80 7.56
CA ASP A 131 -0.43 28.12 7.95
C ASP A 131 0.81 28.49 7.12
N GLY A 132 0.81 29.60 6.40
CA GLY A 132 1.99 30.07 5.68
C GLY A 132 2.20 29.36 4.33
N GLU A 133 3.43 28.92 4.03
CA GLU A 133 3.77 28.33 2.74
C GLU A 133 3.11 26.95 2.53
N PRO A 134 2.68 26.64 1.28
CA PRO A 134 2.07 25.34 0.97
C PRO A 134 3.10 24.23 1.13
N ILE A 135 2.66 23.12 1.74
CA ILE A 135 3.46 21.90 1.82
C ILE A 135 3.27 21.12 0.53
N VAL A 136 4.38 20.83 -0.17
CA VAL A 136 4.40 20.03 -1.39
C VAL A 136 5.30 18.80 -1.19
N VAL A 137 4.75 17.61 -1.44
CA VAL A 137 5.48 16.33 -1.40
C VAL A 137 5.49 15.75 -2.80
N LYS A 138 6.62 15.85 -3.49
CA LYS A 138 6.75 15.42 -4.90
C LYS A 138 6.60 13.91 -5.05
N HIS A 139 7.21 13.14 -4.16
CA HIS A 139 7.23 11.69 -4.20
C HIS A 139 6.85 11.13 -2.82
N PRO A 140 5.55 11.07 -2.48
CA PRO A 140 5.12 10.53 -1.19
C PRO A 140 5.38 9.03 -1.10
N HIS A 141 5.93 8.58 0.02
CA HIS A 141 6.18 7.17 0.33
C HIS A 141 5.31 6.77 1.52
N LEU A 142 4.27 5.98 1.25
CA LEU A 142 3.33 5.52 2.27
C LEU A 142 3.07 4.02 2.13
N ALA A 143 3.36 3.27 3.18
CA ALA A 143 2.95 1.88 3.31
C ALA A 143 1.72 1.76 4.21
N LEU A 144 0.73 0.97 3.79
CA LEU A 144 -0.48 0.69 4.55
C LEU A 144 -0.60 -0.79 4.85
N ASN A 145 -0.84 -1.13 6.12
CA ASN A 145 -1.13 -2.49 6.57
C ASN A 145 -2.41 -2.49 7.40
N ILE A 146 -3.50 -2.97 6.81
CA ILE A 146 -4.84 -2.81 7.37
C ILE A 146 -5.52 -4.17 7.46
N ALA A 147 -6.15 -4.47 8.60
CA ALA A 147 -7.04 -5.60 8.72
C ALA A 147 -8.46 -5.17 9.13
N GLY A 148 -9.43 -5.98 8.77
CA GLY A 148 -10.83 -5.72 9.08
C GLY A 148 -11.68 -6.99 8.93
N THR A 149 -12.94 -6.89 9.29
CA THR A 149 -13.98 -7.87 8.96
C THR A 149 -14.53 -7.56 7.57
N GLN A 150 -15.29 -8.50 7.00
CA GLN A 150 -15.94 -8.30 5.70
C GLN A 150 -16.91 -7.10 5.73
N GLU A 151 -17.64 -6.89 6.80
CA GLU A 151 -18.55 -5.75 6.97
C GLU A 151 -17.79 -4.43 6.98
N GLN A 152 -16.70 -4.35 7.75
CA GLN A 152 -15.83 -3.19 7.81
C GLN A 152 -15.18 -2.89 6.46
N PHE A 153 -14.81 -3.93 5.70
CA PHE A 153 -14.28 -3.82 4.35
C PHE A 153 -15.29 -3.14 3.41
N LEU A 154 -16.56 -3.56 3.42
CA LEU A 154 -17.61 -2.97 2.57
C LEU A 154 -17.88 -1.49 2.89
N ILE A 155 -17.71 -1.09 4.16
CA ILE A 155 -17.84 0.31 4.56
C ILE A 155 -16.67 1.14 4.03
N PHE A 156 -15.45 0.60 4.06
CA PHE A 156 -14.25 1.29 3.60
C PHE A 156 -14.13 1.38 2.08
N PHE A 157 -14.36 0.26 1.40
CA PHE A 157 -14.34 0.18 -0.06
C PHE A 157 -15.76 0.22 -0.61
N ARG A 158 -16.24 1.40 -0.92
CA ARG A 158 -17.65 1.63 -1.33
C ARG A 158 -17.96 1.17 -2.74
N SER A 159 -16.97 1.16 -3.63
CA SER A 159 -17.10 0.67 -5.01
C SER A 159 -15.75 0.37 -5.63
N LEU A 160 -15.75 -0.45 -6.70
CA LEU A 160 -14.56 -0.75 -7.50
C LEU A 160 -14.03 0.48 -8.26
N GLU A 161 -14.91 1.39 -8.62
CA GLU A 161 -14.62 2.52 -9.50
C GLU A 161 -13.90 3.66 -8.80
N MET A 162 -13.96 3.74 -7.47
CA MET A 162 -13.26 4.76 -6.70
C MET A 162 -11.72 4.67 -6.81
N GLY A 163 -11.20 3.68 -7.51
CA GLY A 163 -9.77 3.51 -7.78
C GLY A 163 -8.92 3.14 -6.55
N LEU A 164 -9.42 3.34 -5.35
CA LEU A 164 -8.73 2.99 -4.10
C LEU A 164 -8.57 1.47 -3.97
N PHE A 165 -9.66 0.72 -4.19
CA PHE A 165 -9.67 -0.74 -4.08
C PHE A 165 -8.55 -1.40 -4.89
N SER A 166 -8.40 -1.03 -6.16
CA SER A 166 -7.43 -1.66 -7.06
C SER A 166 -5.95 -1.33 -6.73
N ARG A 167 -5.69 -0.47 -5.74
CA ARG A 167 -4.34 -0.12 -5.25
C ARG A 167 -3.91 -0.94 -4.04
N PHE A 168 -4.82 -1.74 -3.49
CA PHE A 168 -4.51 -2.62 -2.35
C PHE A 168 -4.23 -4.05 -2.81
N ALA A 169 -3.33 -4.69 -2.11
CA ALA A 169 -3.12 -6.13 -2.15
C ALA A 169 -4.00 -6.77 -1.08
N PHE A 170 -4.95 -7.59 -1.47
CA PHE A 170 -5.87 -8.22 -0.53
C PHE A 170 -5.45 -9.66 -0.23
N TYR A 171 -5.39 -9.97 1.05
CA TYR A 171 -5.33 -11.33 1.53
C TYR A 171 -6.60 -11.64 2.34
N THR A 172 -7.35 -12.62 1.91
CA THR A 172 -8.55 -13.08 2.63
C THR A 172 -8.43 -14.57 2.99
N ARG A 173 -8.98 -14.93 4.13
CA ARG A 173 -9.02 -16.31 4.61
C ARG A 173 -10.43 -16.62 5.06
N GLN A 174 -10.96 -17.75 4.62
CA GLN A 174 -12.19 -18.28 5.20
C GLN A 174 -11.93 -18.69 6.66
N GLN A 175 -12.86 -18.35 7.52
CA GLN A 175 -12.77 -18.71 8.93
C GLN A 175 -12.89 -20.23 9.09
N SER A 176 -11.97 -20.83 9.84
CA SER A 176 -12.09 -22.24 10.20
C SER A 176 -13.37 -22.45 11.02
N GLN A 177 -14.16 -23.43 10.63
CA GLN A 177 -15.34 -23.86 11.41
C GLN A 177 -14.97 -24.78 12.58
N LYS A 178 -13.70 -25.19 12.67
CA LYS A 178 -13.22 -26.02 13.76
C LYS A 178 -12.70 -25.14 14.89
N TRP A 179 -13.08 -25.49 16.11
CA TRP A 179 -12.48 -24.91 17.29
C TRP A 179 -11.00 -25.32 17.38
N GLU A 180 -10.12 -24.34 17.50
CA GLU A 180 -8.71 -24.56 17.76
C GLU A 180 -8.45 -24.32 19.26
N SER A 181 -7.79 -25.25 19.91
CA SER A 181 -7.47 -25.14 21.34
C SER A 181 -6.56 -23.94 21.60
N CYS A 182 -6.89 -23.18 22.64
CA CYS A 182 -6.03 -22.09 23.14
C CYS A 182 -5.10 -22.59 24.25
N ALA A 183 -5.08 -23.90 24.53
CA ALA A 183 -4.18 -24.45 25.54
C ALA A 183 -2.72 -24.28 25.13
N PRO A 184 -1.80 -23.97 26.05
CA PRO A 184 -0.38 -23.98 25.77
C PRO A 184 0.03 -25.34 25.21
N GLY A 185 0.61 -25.34 24.00
CA GLY A 185 1.20 -26.54 23.41
C GLY A 185 2.65 -26.73 23.91
N ASP A 186 3.18 -27.93 23.72
CA ASP A 186 4.54 -28.27 24.12
C ASP A 186 5.63 -27.50 23.37
N GLU A 187 5.29 -26.92 22.19
CA GLU A 187 6.17 -26.11 21.36
C GLU A 187 5.61 -24.69 21.21
N GLN A 188 5.76 -23.86 22.22
CA GLN A 188 5.47 -22.44 22.10
C GLN A 188 6.64 -21.70 21.47
N VAL A 189 6.51 -21.31 20.20
CA VAL A 189 7.43 -20.36 19.57
C VAL A 189 7.18 -18.98 20.15
N ASP A 190 8.18 -18.36 20.78
CA ASP A 190 8.11 -16.96 21.19
C ASP A 190 8.18 -16.04 19.95
N LEU A 191 7.03 -15.86 19.32
CA LEU A 191 6.89 -15.00 18.14
C LEU A 191 7.32 -13.57 18.42
N ARG A 192 7.15 -13.08 19.66
CA ARG A 192 7.56 -11.70 19.99
C ARG A 192 9.07 -11.55 19.90
N SER A 193 9.83 -12.40 20.56
CA SER A 193 11.30 -12.38 20.50
C SER A 193 11.82 -12.63 19.09
N TYR A 194 11.18 -13.53 18.35
CA TYR A 194 11.51 -13.79 16.94
C TYR A 194 11.36 -12.51 16.07
N PHE A 195 10.20 -11.84 16.12
CA PHE A 195 9.96 -10.61 15.36
C PHE A 195 10.82 -9.44 15.85
N GLN A 196 11.18 -9.37 17.13
CA GLN A 196 12.14 -8.39 17.62
C GLN A 196 13.54 -8.62 17.05
N GLY A 197 13.97 -9.89 16.94
CA GLY A 197 15.22 -10.25 16.27
C GLY A 197 15.27 -9.79 14.82
N LEU A 198 14.25 -10.16 14.05
CA LEU A 198 14.10 -9.71 12.65
C LEU A 198 14.03 -8.17 12.53
N GLY A 199 13.40 -7.49 13.49
CA GLY A 199 13.35 -6.03 13.49
C GLY A 199 14.71 -5.37 13.64
N LYS A 200 15.63 -5.96 14.40
CA LYS A 200 17.03 -5.48 14.51
C LYS A 200 17.78 -5.66 13.19
N GLU A 201 17.62 -6.81 12.53
CA GLU A 201 18.20 -7.03 11.20
C GLU A 201 17.63 -6.05 10.17
N LEU A 202 16.32 -5.80 10.21
CA LEU A 202 15.66 -4.84 9.34
C LEU A 202 16.21 -3.41 9.54
N LEU A 203 16.51 -3.01 10.79
CA LEU A 203 17.16 -1.72 11.05
C LEU A 203 18.57 -1.65 10.42
N GLU A 204 19.38 -2.70 10.55
CA GLU A 204 20.72 -2.70 9.96
C GLU A 204 20.64 -2.68 8.41
N MET A 205 19.72 -3.44 7.83
CA MET A 205 19.45 -3.39 6.40
C MET A 205 19.01 -1.99 5.96
N HIS A 206 18.12 -1.36 6.73
CA HIS A 206 17.66 0.00 6.46
C HIS A 206 18.80 1.01 6.44
N LYS A 207 19.71 0.98 7.42
CA LYS A 207 20.90 1.85 7.47
C LYS A 207 21.79 1.68 6.23
N VAL A 208 22.04 0.41 5.85
CA VAL A 208 22.85 0.12 4.65
C VAL A 208 22.16 0.63 3.37
N LEU A 209 20.84 0.49 3.26
CA LEU A 209 20.10 0.98 2.09
C LEU A 209 20.08 2.51 2.00
N LEU A 210 20.09 3.23 3.13
CA LEU A 210 20.23 4.69 3.14
C LEU A 210 21.60 5.13 2.63
N GLU A 211 22.66 4.41 3.00
CA GLU A 211 24.04 4.70 2.57
C GLU A 211 24.33 4.24 1.14
N SER A 212 23.72 3.12 0.73
CA SER A 212 23.91 2.49 -0.58
C SER A 212 22.57 2.10 -1.23
N PRO A 213 21.83 3.08 -1.78
CA PRO A 213 20.62 2.81 -2.54
C PRO A 213 20.90 1.84 -3.68
N THR A 214 19.93 0.97 -3.99
CA THR A 214 20.11 -0.14 -4.92
C THR A 214 19.19 -0.02 -6.12
N LEU A 215 19.75 -0.07 -7.32
CA LEU A 215 18.99 -0.28 -8.54
C LEU A 215 18.68 -1.78 -8.68
N VAL A 216 17.40 -2.13 -8.62
CA VAL A 216 16.96 -3.51 -8.92
C VAL A 216 16.67 -3.62 -10.39
N THR A 217 17.27 -4.62 -11.03
CA THR A 217 17.09 -4.90 -12.46
C THR A 217 16.44 -6.26 -12.69
N PHE A 218 15.86 -6.45 -13.87
CA PHE A 218 15.15 -7.65 -14.27
C PHE A 218 15.63 -8.11 -15.64
N SER A 219 15.73 -9.43 -15.83
CA SER A 219 16.15 -10.01 -17.10
C SER A 219 15.06 -9.90 -18.18
N PRO A 220 15.43 -9.96 -19.46
CA PRO A 220 14.44 -10.01 -20.56
C PRO A 220 13.45 -11.18 -20.42
N ALA A 221 13.90 -12.33 -19.90
CA ALA A 221 13.04 -13.49 -19.66
C ALA A 221 12.00 -13.21 -18.55
N GLN A 222 12.39 -12.50 -17.49
CA GLN A 222 11.48 -12.08 -16.42
C GLN A 222 10.44 -11.08 -16.93
N TRP A 223 10.83 -10.13 -17.78
CA TRP A 223 9.89 -9.21 -18.42
C TRP A 223 8.89 -9.93 -19.33
N GLN A 224 9.36 -10.94 -20.09
CA GLN A 224 8.49 -11.76 -20.93
C GLN A 224 7.49 -12.57 -20.09
N LEU A 225 7.95 -13.18 -18.98
CA LEU A 225 7.08 -13.91 -18.05
C LEU A 225 6.02 -12.99 -17.45
N HIS A 226 6.41 -11.79 -16.98
CA HIS A 226 5.49 -10.79 -16.47
C HIS A 226 4.42 -10.42 -17.49
N THR A 227 4.84 -10.09 -18.72
CA THR A 227 3.92 -9.70 -19.80
C THR A 227 2.94 -10.81 -20.11
N THR A 228 3.41 -12.05 -20.23
CA THR A 228 2.57 -13.23 -20.53
C THR A 228 1.52 -13.42 -19.41
N LEU A 229 1.96 -13.43 -18.15
CA LEU A 229 1.09 -13.66 -17.01
C LEU A 229 -0.03 -12.61 -16.93
N PHE A 230 0.33 -11.32 -16.97
CA PHE A 230 -0.67 -10.27 -16.79
C PHE A 230 -1.55 -10.05 -18.03
N SER A 231 -1.05 -10.33 -19.23
CA SER A 231 -1.88 -10.36 -20.44
C SER A 231 -2.94 -11.46 -20.37
N GLU A 232 -2.58 -12.65 -19.88
CA GLU A 232 -3.51 -13.76 -19.71
C GLU A 232 -4.55 -13.47 -18.63
N LEU A 233 -4.13 -12.97 -17.46
CA LEU A 233 -5.03 -12.57 -16.39
C LEU A 233 -6.02 -11.49 -16.85
N LEU A 234 -5.53 -10.47 -17.56
CA LEU A 234 -6.38 -9.40 -18.09
C LEU A 234 -7.39 -9.94 -19.09
N ARG A 235 -6.94 -10.78 -20.04
CA ARG A 235 -7.82 -11.42 -21.02
C ARG A 235 -8.92 -12.25 -20.34
N ARG A 236 -8.57 -13.06 -19.33
CA ARG A 236 -9.51 -13.86 -18.56
C ARG A 236 -10.61 -12.97 -17.93
N VAL A 237 -10.20 -11.92 -17.21
CA VAL A 237 -11.13 -11.02 -16.51
C VAL A 237 -12.06 -10.29 -17.49
N LEU A 238 -11.55 -9.86 -18.64
CA LEU A 238 -12.35 -9.20 -19.68
C LEU A 238 -13.34 -10.18 -20.35
N LEU A 239 -12.92 -11.43 -20.60
CA LEU A 239 -13.82 -12.47 -21.14
C LEU A 239 -14.93 -12.84 -20.16
N GLU A 240 -14.69 -12.77 -18.86
CA GLU A 240 -15.69 -12.95 -17.82
C GLU A 240 -16.64 -11.73 -17.68
N GLY A 241 -16.49 -10.70 -18.52
CA GLY A 241 -17.30 -9.48 -18.49
C GLY A 241 -17.11 -8.60 -17.26
N ARG A 242 -15.94 -8.69 -16.64
CA ARG A 242 -15.59 -7.92 -15.45
C ARG A 242 -14.69 -6.72 -15.83
N ASP A 243 -15.18 -5.85 -16.71
CA ASP A 243 -14.41 -4.74 -17.26
C ASP A 243 -13.88 -3.80 -16.16
N SER A 244 -14.66 -3.56 -15.12
CA SER A 244 -14.26 -2.78 -13.93
C SER A 244 -13.06 -3.38 -13.21
N SER A 245 -12.88 -4.71 -13.23
CA SER A 245 -11.74 -5.41 -12.64
C SER A 245 -10.47 -5.35 -13.49
N GLY A 246 -10.53 -4.89 -14.74
CA GLY A 246 -9.35 -4.72 -15.59
C GLY A 246 -8.32 -3.75 -15.01
N SER A 247 -8.78 -2.73 -14.29
CA SER A 247 -7.89 -1.79 -13.57
C SER A 247 -7.11 -2.46 -12.44
N LEU A 248 -7.71 -3.46 -11.77
CA LEU A 248 -7.07 -4.26 -10.75
C LEU A 248 -5.89 -5.07 -11.31
N ILE A 249 -6.10 -5.76 -12.44
CA ILE A 249 -5.05 -6.55 -13.08
C ILE A 249 -3.87 -5.69 -13.51
N ARG A 250 -4.13 -4.51 -14.11
CA ARG A 250 -3.06 -3.59 -14.53
C ARG A 250 -2.22 -3.11 -13.34
N ARG A 251 -2.84 -2.83 -12.19
CA ARG A 251 -2.13 -2.41 -10.96
C ARG A 251 -1.44 -3.58 -10.26
N ALA A 252 -2.00 -4.78 -10.34
CA ALA A 252 -1.37 -5.98 -9.84
C ALA A 252 -0.04 -6.28 -10.56
N GLY A 253 0.09 -5.93 -11.86
CA GLY A 253 1.36 -5.99 -12.56
C GLY A 253 2.45 -5.16 -11.90
N LEU A 254 2.14 -3.91 -11.55
CA LEU A 254 3.07 -3.04 -10.80
C LEU A 254 3.38 -3.61 -9.41
N LEU A 255 2.37 -4.14 -8.71
CA LEU A 255 2.58 -4.78 -7.41
C LEU A 255 3.52 -5.98 -7.50
N GLY A 256 3.40 -6.81 -8.54
CA GLY A 256 4.30 -7.94 -8.78
C GLY A 256 5.76 -7.50 -8.92
N MET A 257 6.01 -6.42 -9.66
CA MET A 257 7.36 -5.86 -9.80
C MET A 257 7.89 -5.31 -8.47
N ARG A 258 7.04 -4.65 -7.66
CA ARG A 258 7.41 -4.16 -6.33
C ARG A 258 7.76 -5.32 -5.38
N LEU A 259 6.97 -6.39 -5.38
CA LEU A 259 7.26 -7.58 -4.58
C LEU A 259 8.56 -8.25 -5.01
N ALA A 260 8.80 -8.39 -6.32
CA ALA A 260 10.06 -8.92 -6.84
C ALA A 260 11.25 -8.05 -6.41
N ALA A 261 11.11 -6.72 -6.45
CA ALA A 261 12.16 -5.81 -5.97
C ALA A 261 12.42 -5.96 -4.47
N ILE A 262 11.38 -6.12 -3.64
CA ILE A 262 11.53 -6.34 -2.19
C ILE A 262 12.28 -7.66 -1.93
N LEU A 263 11.89 -8.76 -2.57
CA LEU A 263 12.59 -10.05 -2.43
C LEU A 263 14.05 -9.95 -2.88
N THR A 264 14.30 -9.21 -3.96
CA THR A 264 15.66 -8.96 -4.46
C THR A 264 16.51 -8.19 -3.42
N ILE A 265 15.92 -7.22 -2.71
CA ILE A 265 16.62 -6.48 -1.65
C ILE A 265 16.96 -7.39 -0.47
N PHE A 266 16.06 -8.30 -0.07
CA PHE A 266 16.37 -9.30 0.95
C PHE A 266 17.51 -10.23 0.49
N ARG A 267 17.49 -10.70 -0.77
CA ARG A 267 18.57 -11.51 -1.36
C ARG A 267 19.90 -10.76 -1.37
N LYS A 268 19.87 -9.51 -1.80
CA LYS A 268 21.07 -8.64 -1.77
C LYS A 268 21.63 -8.51 -0.35
N TRP A 269 20.77 -8.38 0.68
CA TRP A 269 21.19 -8.28 2.06
C TRP A 269 21.98 -9.52 2.53
N GLU A 270 21.58 -10.69 2.08
CA GLU A 270 22.25 -11.96 2.37
C GLU A 270 23.59 -12.09 1.61
N ASP A 271 23.58 -11.74 0.30
CA ASP A 271 24.69 -12.02 -0.61
C ASP A 271 25.72 -10.87 -0.69
N TYR A 272 25.25 -9.64 -1.03
CA TYR A 272 26.11 -8.50 -1.36
C TYR A 272 25.54 -7.18 -0.83
N ARG A 273 25.64 -6.94 0.46
CA ARG A 273 24.96 -5.82 1.19
C ARG A 273 25.16 -4.44 0.57
N TYR A 274 26.33 -4.16 0.01
CA TYR A 274 26.70 -2.84 -0.53
C TYR A 274 26.64 -2.73 -2.05
N ALA A 275 26.10 -3.73 -2.75
CA ALA A 275 25.92 -3.64 -4.19
C ALA A 275 24.96 -2.49 -4.54
N LYS A 276 25.35 -1.64 -5.51
CA LYS A 276 24.52 -0.53 -6.00
C LYS A 276 23.51 -0.94 -7.05
N GLU A 277 23.75 -2.09 -7.68
CA GLU A 277 22.86 -2.73 -8.65
C GLU A 277 22.77 -4.21 -8.33
N TYR A 278 21.56 -4.77 -8.40
CA TYR A 278 21.35 -6.18 -8.16
C TYR A 278 20.20 -6.69 -9.05
N CYS A 279 20.49 -7.74 -9.82
CA CYS A 279 19.50 -8.35 -10.70
C CYS A 279 18.65 -9.35 -9.89
N CYS A 280 17.34 -9.28 -10.06
CA CYS A 280 16.41 -10.23 -9.46
C CYS A 280 16.72 -11.66 -9.91
N THR A 281 16.76 -12.60 -8.97
CA THR A 281 16.89 -14.01 -9.33
C THR A 281 15.58 -14.54 -9.92
N ASP A 282 15.66 -15.57 -10.78
CA ASP A 282 14.45 -16.17 -11.35
C ASP A 282 13.57 -16.83 -10.28
N ALA A 283 14.17 -17.32 -9.20
CA ALA A 283 13.44 -17.91 -8.08
C ALA A 283 12.63 -16.84 -7.34
N ASP A 284 13.25 -15.72 -6.97
CA ASP A 284 12.59 -14.61 -6.28
C ASP A 284 11.51 -13.97 -7.17
N PHE A 285 11.80 -13.83 -8.47
CA PHE A 285 10.84 -13.31 -9.43
C PHE A 285 9.59 -14.19 -9.54
N ARG A 286 9.75 -15.50 -9.69
CA ARG A 286 8.63 -16.45 -9.74
C ARG A 286 7.84 -16.45 -8.44
N THR A 287 8.53 -16.43 -7.30
CA THR A 287 7.87 -16.33 -5.98
C THR A 287 7.01 -15.07 -5.89
N ALA A 288 7.52 -13.92 -6.33
CA ALA A 288 6.74 -12.67 -6.36
C ALA A 288 5.52 -12.79 -7.28
N MET A 289 5.65 -13.42 -8.46
CA MET A 289 4.53 -13.62 -9.39
C MET A 289 3.47 -14.57 -8.80
N ASP A 290 3.86 -15.62 -8.11
CA ASP A 290 2.93 -16.55 -7.46
C ASP A 290 2.18 -15.89 -6.29
N ILE A 291 2.88 -15.08 -5.48
CA ILE A 291 2.26 -14.28 -4.42
C ILE A 291 1.22 -13.33 -5.03
N VAL A 292 1.59 -12.55 -6.04
CA VAL A 292 0.68 -11.56 -6.63
C VAL A 292 -0.51 -12.21 -7.32
N ARG A 293 -0.32 -13.37 -7.96
CA ARG A 293 -1.42 -14.14 -8.53
C ARG A 293 -2.44 -14.54 -7.47
N THR A 294 -1.98 -15.02 -6.32
CA THR A 294 -2.85 -15.35 -5.18
C THR A 294 -3.60 -14.11 -4.67
N LEU A 295 -2.90 -12.96 -4.55
CA LEU A 295 -3.53 -11.71 -4.12
C LEU A 295 -4.56 -11.18 -5.15
N VAL A 296 -4.33 -11.40 -6.44
CA VAL A 296 -5.29 -11.10 -7.52
C VAL A 296 -6.56 -11.94 -7.36
N GLU A 297 -6.45 -13.26 -7.14
CA GLU A 297 -7.63 -14.13 -6.91
C GLU A 297 -8.42 -13.66 -5.68
N HIS A 298 -7.75 -13.32 -4.58
CA HIS A 298 -8.40 -12.76 -3.40
C HIS A 298 -9.07 -11.41 -3.68
N SER A 299 -8.44 -10.56 -4.47
CA SER A 299 -9.00 -9.26 -4.87
C SER A 299 -10.23 -9.43 -5.76
N LEU A 300 -10.18 -10.36 -6.72
CA LEU A 300 -11.33 -10.70 -7.57
C LEU A 300 -12.49 -11.28 -6.77
N LEU A 301 -12.20 -12.14 -5.79
CA LEU A 301 -13.22 -12.66 -4.88
C LEU A 301 -13.89 -11.55 -4.08
N LEU A 302 -13.10 -10.64 -3.48
CA LEU A 302 -13.64 -9.52 -2.71
C LEU A 302 -14.40 -8.52 -3.58
N SER A 303 -13.98 -8.34 -4.83
CA SER A 303 -14.65 -7.44 -5.77
C SER A 303 -16.11 -7.81 -6.04
N THR A 304 -16.45 -9.10 -5.96
CA THR A 304 -17.83 -9.56 -6.14
C THR A 304 -18.78 -9.12 -5.02
N SER A 305 -18.23 -8.73 -3.87
CA SER A 305 -18.99 -8.23 -2.72
C SER A 305 -19.23 -6.71 -2.76
N LEU A 306 -18.54 -5.99 -3.66
CA LEU A 306 -18.68 -4.55 -3.77
C LEU A 306 -19.82 -4.16 -4.70
N PRO A 307 -20.59 -3.10 -4.37
CA PRO A 307 -21.63 -2.60 -5.26
C PRO A 307 -21.01 -2.09 -6.57
N ASP A 308 -21.58 -2.51 -7.67
CA ASP A 308 -21.22 -2.03 -9.00
C ASP A 308 -22.02 -0.75 -9.29
N THR A 309 -21.39 0.41 -9.22
CA THR A 309 -22.06 1.71 -9.34
C THR A 309 -22.38 2.11 -10.77
N ASN A 310 -21.74 1.49 -11.76
CA ASN A 310 -21.93 1.80 -13.20
C ASN A 310 -22.62 0.73 -14.02
N GLN A 311 -23.02 -0.38 -13.43
CA GLN A 311 -23.85 -1.30 -14.18
C GLN A 311 -25.31 -0.83 -14.13
N PRO A 312 -25.89 -0.40 -15.26
CA PRO A 312 -27.34 -0.47 -15.35
C PRO A 312 -27.73 -1.94 -15.03
N PRO A 313 -28.88 -2.19 -14.40
CA PRO A 313 -29.29 -3.54 -13.95
C PRO A 313 -29.29 -4.63 -15.04
N THR A 314 -28.85 -4.30 -16.22
CA THR A 314 -28.83 -5.12 -17.45
C THR A 314 -27.63 -6.05 -17.62
N SER A 315 -26.48 -5.85 -16.92
CA SER A 315 -25.28 -6.67 -17.24
C SER A 315 -25.28 -8.05 -16.54
N MET A 316 -25.79 -8.18 -15.32
CA MET A 316 -25.98 -9.50 -14.71
C MET A 316 -26.98 -10.35 -15.48
N HIS A 317 -28.00 -9.72 -16.08
CA HIS A 317 -28.92 -10.37 -17.02
C HIS A 317 -28.27 -10.83 -18.32
N ARG A 318 -27.19 -10.21 -18.76
CA ARG A 318 -26.51 -10.51 -20.04
C ARG A 318 -25.80 -11.87 -20.01
N PHE A 319 -25.04 -12.15 -18.93
CA PHE A 319 -24.34 -13.42 -18.78
C PHE A 319 -25.30 -14.58 -18.51
N HIS A 320 -26.29 -14.40 -17.64
CA HIS A 320 -27.37 -15.40 -17.46
C HIS A 320 -28.09 -15.66 -18.79
N ARG A 321 -28.34 -14.62 -19.60
CA ARG A 321 -28.96 -14.82 -20.90
C ARG A 321 -28.07 -15.55 -21.90
N LEU A 322 -26.75 -15.26 -21.93
CA LEU A 322 -25.80 -15.98 -22.77
C LEU A 322 -25.69 -17.45 -22.35
N ASP A 323 -25.60 -17.71 -21.04
CA ASP A 323 -25.63 -19.10 -20.50
C ASP A 323 -26.92 -19.79 -20.80
N GLU A 324 -28.07 -19.11 -20.69
CA GLU A 324 -29.36 -19.64 -21.09
C GLU A 324 -29.44 -19.94 -22.60
N ILE A 325 -28.92 -19.02 -23.44
CA ILE A 325 -28.84 -19.21 -24.90
C ILE A 325 -27.96 -20.41 -25.24
N LEU A 326 -26.73 -20.48 -24.65
CA LEU A 326 -25.81 -21.58 -24.87
C LEU A 326 -26.37 -22.91 -24.37
N SER A 327 -27.09 -22.89 -23.24
CA SER A 327 -27.74 -24.08 -22.67
C SER A 327 -28.95 -24.54 -23.49
N SER A 328 -29.57 -23.63 -24.24
CA SER A 328 -30.74 -23.94 -25.12
C SER A 328 -30.30 -24.44 -26.50
N LEU A 329 -29.04 -24.27 -26.89
CA LEU A 329 -28.53 -24.78 -28.15
C LEU A 329 -28.22 -26.28 -28.07
N SER A 330 -28.36 -26.98 -29.21
CA SER A 330 -27.92 -28.36 -29.33
C SER A 330 -26.41 -28.51 -29.10
N LYS A 331 -25.94 -29.72 -28.76
CA LYS A 331 -24.47 -29.96 -28.55
C LYS A 331 -23.63 -29.58 -29.74
N GLU A 332 -24.22 -29.64 -30.95
CA GLU A 332 -23.64 -29.15 -32.20
C GLU A 332 -24.58 -28.09 -32.75
N PHE A 333 -24.07 -26.86 -32.94
CA PHE A 333 -24.84 -25.76 -33.52
C PHE A 333 -23.98 -24.96 -34.49
N THR A 334 -24.64 -24.34 -35.49
CA THR A 334 -23.96 -23.45 -36.43
C THR A 334 -23.92 -22.00 -35.88
N TYR A 335 -23.05 -21.18 -36.45
CA TYR A 335 -23.01 -19.75 -36.16
C TYR A 335 -24.38 -19.09 -36.39
N THR A 336 -25.10 -19.51 -37.43
CA THR A 336 -26.44 -19.03 -37.76
C THR A 336 -27.50 -19.38 -36.69
N ASP A 337 -27.39 -20.56 -36.09
CA ASP A 337 -28.27 -20.97 -35.01
C ASP A 337 -28.00 -20.16 -33.74
N PHE A 338 -26.72 -19.87 -33.43
CA PHE A 338 -26.34 -19.01 -32.34
C PHE A 338 -26.86 -17.59 -32.53
N VAL A 339 -26.60 -16.95 -33.68
CA VAL A 339 -27.09 -15.60 -34.00
C VAL A 339 -28.60 -15.50 -33.89
N ARG A 340 -29.34 -16.51 -34.39
CA ARG A 340 -30.82 -16.56 -34.31
C ARG A 340 -31.28 -16.64 -32.86
N SER A 341 -30.63 -17.41 -32.03
CA SER A 341 -30.96 -17.55 -30.60
C SER A 341 -30.64 -16.24 -29.84
N VAL A 342 -29.56 -15.58 -30.16
CA VAL A 342 -29.18 -14.26 -29.60
C VAL A 342 -30.21 -13.18 -29.97
N GLN A 343 -30.63 -13.13 -31.26
CA GLN A 343 -31.67 -12.21 -31.73
C GLN A 343 -33.02 -12.47 -31.08
N ASN A 344 -33.43 -13.74 -30.95
CA ASN A 344 -34.66 -14.14 -30.26
C ASN A 344 -34.66 -13.76 -28.78
N ALA A 345 -33.48 -13.70 -28.14
CA ALA A 345 -33.31 -13.25 -26.78
C ALA A 345 -33.27 -11.70 -26.66
N GLY A 346 -33.44 -10.97 -27.77
CA GLY A 346 -33.43 -9.49 -27.82
C GLY A 346 -32.06 -8.88 -27.62
N MET A 347 -30.98 -9.59 -27.96
CA MET A 347 -29.59 -9.10 -27.91
C MET A 347 -29.12 -8.78 -29.33
N SER A 348 -28.20 -7.82 -29.48
CA SER A 348 -27.61 -7.47 -30.78
C SER A 348 -26.43 -8.37 -31.13
N GLU A 349 -26.14 -8.57 -32.42
CA GLU A 349 -25.01 -9.35 -32.92
C GLU A 349 -23.63 -8.82 -32.49
N SER A 350 -23.55 -7.55 -32.11
CA SER A 350 -22.34 -6.88 -31.64
C SER A 350 -22.10 -7.00 -30.13
N THR A 351 -22.92 -7.78 -29.48
CA THR A 351 -22.88 -8.03 -28.04
C THR A 351 -22.23 -9.33 -27.69
#